data_be48d3864e45e1d6efdfbf8accdfae20
#
_entry.id   be48d3864e45e1d6efdfbf8accdfae20
#
_cell.length_a   1.000
_cell.length_b   1.000
_cell.length_c   1.000
_cell.angle_alpha   90.00
_cell.angle_beta   90.00
_cell.angle_gamma   90.00
#
_symmetry.space_group_name_H-M   'P 1'
#
loop_
_entity.id
_entity.type
_entity.pdbx_description
1 polymer ?
#
loop_
_entity_poly.entity_id
_entity_poly.type
_entity_poly.pdbx_seq_one_letter_code
_entity_poly.pdbx_strand_id
1 'polypeptide(L)'
;MGLPAACLFDLDGLLLDTEPLHAEAWQQAASRFGRTLSPQELLTLRGRRRLDCAEQVLHWINASGLSTPSRDDLLAVRQPIAEALLIHAKPMPGAAELVSRLRARGIPMALATSSSKAAVALKTGPHPWLELIEARVHGDDPDLLAGKPAPDVFLLAAQRLGVNSSECWAFEDSPAGAQAALAAGCRVYVLPPQLLNTGDAAAEAADLALHYPGIDRFLNSLEAILTELG
;
A
#
# COMPACT_ATOMS: atom_id res chain seq x y z
N MET A 1 -12.62 -22.42 -9.63
CA MET A 1 -13.11 -21.03 -9.74
C MET A 1 -12.63 -20.46 -11.07
N GLY A 2 -13.38 -19.51 -11.70
CA GLY A 2 -12.94 -18.89 -12.94
C GLY A 2 -11.79 -17.90 -12.72
N LEU A 3 -10.97 -17.68 -13.75
CA LEU A 3 -9.93 -16.64 -13.75
C LEU A 3 -10.59 -15.23 -13.71
N PRO A 4 -9.92 -14.23 -13.14
CA PRO A 4 -10.44 -12.86 -13.15
C PRO A 4 -10.39 -12.24 -14.54
N ALA A 5 -11.27 -11.27 -14.80
CA ALA A 5 -11.19 -10.44 -16.00
C ALA A 5 -9.96 -9.54 -15.99
N ALA A 6 -9.52 -9.10 -14.81
CA ALA A 6 -8.27 -8.36 -14.58
C ALA A 6 -7.82 -8.47 -13.13
N CYS A 7 -6.53 -8.16 -12.87
CA CYS A 7 -5.97 -8.00 -11.54
C CYS A 7 -5.59 -6.55 -11.27
N LEU A 8 -6.05 -6.01 -10.13
CA LEU A 8 -5.82 -4.63 -9.71
C LEU A 8 -4.94 -4.65 -8.45
N PHE A 9 -3.80 -3.97 -8.47
CA PHE A 9 -2.80 -4.03 -7.41
C PHE A 9 -2.59 -2.67 -6.74
N ASP A 10 -2.56 -2.65 -5.41
CA ASP A 10 -1.83 -1.59 -4.73
C ASP A 10 -0.31 -1.74 -4.97
N LEU A 11 0.47 -0.75 -4.57
CA LEU A 11 1.93 -0.74 -4.73
C LEU A 11 2.66 -0.90 -3.40
N ASP A 12 2.37 0.01 -2.46
CA ASP A 12 3.13 0.21 -1.23
C ASP A 12 2.74 -0.79 -0.14
N GLY A 13 3.67 -1.64 0.29
CA GLY A 13 3.39 -2.73 1.22
C GLY A 13 2.84 -4.01 0.57
N LEU A 14 2.44 -3.94 -0.72
CA LEU A 14 1.90 -5.08 -1.47
C LEU A 14 2.87 -5.61 -2.54
N LEU A 15 3.21 -4.80 -3.54
CA LEU A 15 4.16 -5.18 -4.59
C LEU A 15 5.59 -4.84 -4.20
N LEU A 16 5.79 -3.73 -3.48
CA LEU A 16 7.07 -3.27 -2.95
C LEU A 16 7.01 -3.13 -1.43
N ASP A 17 8.03 -3.63 -0.73
CA ASP A 17 8.19 -3.50 0.71
C ASP A 17 8.68 -2.08 1.06
N THR A 18 7.76 -1.13 1.08
CA THR A 18 8.03 0.29 1.32
C THR A 18 7.82 0.70 2.77
N GLU A 19 7.11 -0.07 3.58
CA GLU A 19 6.74 0.27 4.95
C GLU A 19 7.96 0.48 5.88
N PRO A 20 9.00 -0.40 5.88
CA PRO A 20 10.20 -0.15 6.67
C PRO A 20 10.91 1.15 6.30
N LEU A 21 10.90 1.51 5.02
CA LEU A 21 11.56 2.72 4.49
C LEU A 21 10.78 3.98 4.88
N HIS A 22 9.44 3.90 4.89
CA HIS A 22 8.61 4.97 5.41
C HIS A 22 8.81 5.18 6.91
N ALA A 23 8.91 4.10 7.70
CA ALA A 23 9.21 4.17 9.12
C ALA A 23 10.58 4.81 9.38
N GLU A 24 11.61 4.41 8.64
CA GLU A 24 12.96 4.99 8.70
C GLU A 24 12.94 6.49 8.36
N ALA A 25 12.20 6.89 7.32
CA ALA A 25 12.10 8.30 6.94
C ALA A 25 11.43 9.14 8.04
N TRP A 26 10.42 8.63 8.71
CA TRP A 26 9.79 9.30 9.86
C TRP A 26 10.72 9.38 11.07
N GLN A 27 11.44 8.31 11.37
CA GLN A 27 12.45 8.27 12.43
C GLN A 27 13.53 9.31 12.22
N GLN A 28 14.10 9.38 11.01
CA GLN A 28 15.14 10.34 10.69
C GLN A 28 14.61 11.79 10.72
N ALA A 29 13.41 12.03 10.19
CA ALA A 29 12.80 13.35 10.20
C ALA A 29 12.53 13.83 11.64
N ALA A 30 11.93 13.01 12.49
CA ALA A 30 11.68 13.35 13.89
C ALA A 30 13.00 13.62 14.65
N SER A 31 14.06 12.86 14.35
CA SER A 31 15.39 13.02 14.96
C SER A 31 16.01 14.39 14.65
N ARG A 32 15.72 14.98 13.48
CA ARG A 32 16.17 16.35 13.15
C ARG A 32 15.57 17.42 14.07
N PHE A 33 14.44 17.10 14.68
CA PHE A 33 13.75 17.96 15.68
C PHE A 33 13.95 17.46 17.11
N GLY A 34 14.98 16.62 17.35
CA GLY A 34 15.37 16.14 18.67
C GLY A 34 14.52 15.00 19.23
N ARG A 35 13.58 14.41 18.45
CA ARG A 35 12.70 13.35 18.92
C ARG A 35 13.11 12.00 18.31
N THR A 36 13.37 11.01 19.18
CA THR A 36 13.51 9.60 18.77
C THR A 36 12.15 8.92 18.91
N LEU A 37 11.63 8.35 17.83
CA LEU A 37 10.38 7.59 17.85
C LEU A 37 10.65 6.16 18.34
N SER A 38 9.79 5.64 19.19
CA SER A 38 9.86 4.24 19.64
C SER A 38 9.38 3.30 18.51
N PRO A 39 9.74 2.00 18.57
CA PRO A 39 9.21 1.00 17.64
C PRO A 39 7.69 0.97 17.60
N GLN A 40 7.00 1.10 18.74
CA GLN A 40 5.54 1.14 18.83
C GLN A 40 4.97 2.37 18.12
N GLU A 41 5.57 3.54 18.31
CA GLU A 41 5.15 4.76 17.60
C GLU A 41 5.28 4.59 16.09
N LEU A 42 6.40 4.04 15.61
CA LEU A 42 6.60 3.76 14.18
C LEU A 42 5.56 2.78 13.62
N LEU A 43 5.18 1.76 14.40
CA LEU A 43 4.12 0.82 14.00
C LEU A 43 2.77 1.51 13.83
N THR A 44 2.43 2.49 14.67
CA THR A 44 1.15 3.21 14.55
C THR A 44 1.05 4.12 13.32
N LEU A 45 2.17 4.40 12.64
CA LEU A 45 2.20 5.20 11.41
C LEU A 45 1.92 4.37 10.15
N ARG A 46 2.05 3.03 10.22
CA ARG A 46 1.89 2.16 9.05
C ARG A 46 0.49 2.24 8.44
N GLY A 47 0.43 2.21 7.11
CA GLY A 47 -0.82 2.25 6.36
C GLY A 47 -1.61 3.56 6.46
N ARG A 48 -1.11 4.56 7.21
CA ARG A 48 -1.77 5.87 7.37
C ARG A 48 -1.35 6.84 6.26
N ARG A 49 -2.23 7.80 5.99
CA ARG A 49 -1.91 8.89 5.05
C ARG A 49 -0.73 9.71 5.56
N ARG A 50 0.11 10.18 4.65
CA ARG A 50 1.30 10.98 4.97
C ARG A 50 1.01 12.19 5.88
N LEU A 51 -0.10 12.89 5.65
CA LEU A 51 -0.47 14.05 6.45
C LEU A 51 -0.88 13.67 7.87
N ASP A 52 -1.63 12.57 8.04
CA ASP A 52 -2.03 12.05 9.34
C ASP A 52 -0.81 11.58 10.15
N CYS A 53 0.16 10.96 9.47
CA CYS A 53 1.45 10.62 10.10
C CYS A 53 2.21 11.87 10.54
N ALA A 54 2.24 12.92 9.71
CA ALA A 54 2.91 14.17 10.07
C ALA A 54 2.30 14.80 11.32
N GLU A 55 0.98 14.86 11.42
CA GLU A 55 0.29 15.39 12.59
C GLU A 55 0.58 14.57 13.85
N GLN A 56 0.60 13.25 13.71
CA GLN A 56 0.93 12.36 14.83
C GLN A 56 2.38 12.53 15.30
N VAL A 57 3.34 12.64 14.39
CA VAL A 57 4.75 12.87 14.73
C VAL A 57 4.94 14.24 15.38
N LEU A 58 4.27 15.30 14.89
CA LEU A 58 4.28 16.62 15.52
C LEU A 58 3.71 16.58 16.93
N HIS A 59 2.63 15.83 17.14
CA HIS A 59 2.07 15.62 18.47
C HIS A 59 3.11 15.02 19.43
N TRP A 60 3.85 14.02 19.02
CA TRP A 60 4.91 13.40 19.85
C TRP A 60 6.11 14.32 20.10
N ILE A 61 6.51 15.14 19.11
CA ILE A 61 7.57 16.14 19.28
C ILE A 61 7.12 17.16 20.34
N ASN A 62 5.90 17.69 20.23
CA ASN A 62 5.35 18.66 21.18
C ASN A 62 5.21 18.08 22.60
N ALA A 63 4.70 16.86 22.73
CA ALA A 63 4.57 16.16 24.01
C ALA A 63 5.91 15.92 24.72
N SER A 64 7.03 15.96 24.00
CA SER A 64 8.37 15.85 24.56
C SER A 64 8.94 17.19 25.08
N GLY A 65 8.16 18.27 25.05
CA GLY A 65 8.60 19.61 25.47
C GLY A 65 9.62 20.28 24.54
N LEU A 66 9.80 19.73 23.34
CA LEU A 66 10.67 20.28 22.30
C LEU A 66 9.96 21.40 21.53
N SER A 67 10.74 22.28 20.89
CA SER A 67 10.17 23.25 19.95
C SER A 67 9.53 22.50 18.78
N THR A 68 8.22 22.65 18.62
CA THR A 68 7.45 21.96 17.59
C THR A 68 7.62 22.69 16.25
N PRO A 69 8.15 22.03 15.21
CA PRO A 69 8.18 22.59 13.87
C PRO A 69 6.75 22.72 13.30
N SER A 70 6.60 23.49 12.24
CA SER A 70 5.37 23.43 11.45
C SER A 70 5.27 22.07 10.74
N ARG A 71 4.06 21.72 10.31
CA ARG A 71 3.85 20.50 9.49
C ARG A 71 4.67 20.55 8.20
N ASP A 72 4.74 21.71 7.58
CA ASP A 72 5.46 21.89 6.32
C ASP A 72 6.98 21.76 6.52
N ASP A 73 7.53 22.25 7.64
CA ASP A 73 8.93 22.05 8.00
C ASP A 73 9.26 20.57 8.22
N LEU A 74 8.40 19.83 8.94
CA LEU A 74 8.59 18.40 9.14
C LEU A 74 8.54 17.63 7.81
N LEU A 75 7.57 17.95 6.95
CA LEU A 75 7.44 17.31 5.64
C LEU A 75 8.58 17.69 4.69
N ALA A 76 9.07 18.92 4.73
CA ALA A 76 10.22 19.36 3.95
C ALA A 76 11.50 18.59 4.32
N VAL A 77 11.68 18.27 5.60
CA VAL A 77 12.79 17.41 6.07
C VAL A 77 12.55 15.94 5.67
N ARG A 78 11.34 15.42 5.86
CA ARG A 78 11.03 14.02 5.62
C ARG A 78 11.06 13.64 4.14
N GLN A 79 10.60 14.53 3.25
CA GLN A 79 10.40 14.19 1.84
C GLN A 79 11.70 13.75 1.14
N PRO A 80 12.82 14.49 1.18
CA PRO A 80 14.06 14.06 0.54
C PRO A 80 14.65 12.77 1.16
N ILE A 81 14.44 12.57 2.47
CA ILE A 81 14.87 11.33 3.14
C ILE A 81 14.07 10.14 2.59
N ALA A 82 12.75 10.29 2.50
CA ALA A 82 11.88 9.23 1.97
C ALA A 82 12.23 8.91 0.50
N GLU A 83 12.44 9.92 -0.33
CA GLU A 83 12.81 9.73 -1.73
C GLU A 83 14.14 8.98 -1.87
N ALA A 84 15.15 9.34 -1.07
CA ALA A 84 16.44 8.65 -1.06
C ALA A 84 16.35 7.19 -0.60
N LEU A 85 15.42 6.86 0.29
CA LEU A 85 15.22 5.49 0.78
C LEU A 85 14.36 4.66 -0.18
N LEU A 86 13.28 5.22 -0.70
CA LEU A 86 12.27 4.48 -1.46
C LEU A 86 12.77 3.92 -2.80
N ILE A 87 13.83 4.47 -3.37
CA ILE A 87 14.50 3.87 -4.55
C ILE A 87 15.11 2.49 -4.24
N HIS A 88 15.28 2.15 -2.97
CA HIS A 88 15.83 0.87 -2.51
C HIS A 88 14.74 -0.10 -2.04
N ALA A 89 13.46 0.21 -2.25
CA ALA A 89 12.35 -0.68 -1.92
C ALA A 89 12.54 -2.03 -2.61
N LYS A 90 12.40 -3.12 -1.86
CA LYS A 90 12.51 -4.48 -2.41
C LYS A 90 11.16 -4.98 -2.89
N PRO A 91 11.10 -5.88 -3.88
CA PRO A 91 9.87 -6.58 -4.19
C PRO A 91 9.36 -7.37 -2.97
N MET A 92 8.06 -7.36 -2.76
CA MET A 92 7.45 -8.32 -1.84
C MET A 92 7.63 -9.76 -2.35
N PRO A 93 7.74 -10.77 -1.46
CA PRO A 93 7.87 -12.16 -1.86
C PRO A 93 6.74 -12.59 -2.82
N GLY A 94 7.11 -13.17 -3.96
CA GLY A 94 6.19 -13.62 -5.00
C GLY A 94 5.64 -12.54 -5.93
N ALA A 95 5.86 -11.24 -5.67
CA ALA A 95 5.27 -10.16 -6.46
C ALA A 95 5.67 -10.20 -7.94
N ALA A 96 6.96 -10.27 -8.23
CA ALA A 96 7.46 -10.30 -9.60
C ALA A 96 7.03 -11.57 -10.35
N GLU A 97 6.98 -12.71 -9.66
CA GLU A 97 6.52 -13.97 -10.26
C GLU A 97 5.02 -13.91 -10.57
N LEU A 98 4.20 -13.39 -9.63
CA LEU A 98 2.76 -13.24 -9.83
C LEU A 98 2.46 -12.38 -11.06
N VAL A 99 3.06 -11.17 -11.15
CA VAL A 99 2.90 -10.27 -12.29
C VAL A 99 3.31 -10.94 -13.61
N SER A 100 4.45 -11.64 -13.61
CA SER A 100 4.95 -12.35 -14.80
C SER A 100 4.01 -13.47 -15.24
N ARG A 101 3.46 -14.24 -14.29
CA ARG A 101 2.50 -15.33 -14.59
C ARG A 101 1.16 -14.81 -15.10
N LEU A 102 0.64 -13.74 -14.51
CA LEU A 102 -0.59 -13.09 -15.00
C LEU A 102 -0.41 -12.59 -16.44
N ARG A 103 0.73 -11.95 -16.71
CA ARG A 103 1.08 -11.50 -18.07
C ARG A 103 1.14 -12.66 -19.05
N ALA A 104 1.79 -13.77 -18.69
CA ALA A 104 1.91 -14.96 -19.53
C ALA A 104 0.53 -15.61 -19.83
N ARG A 105 -0.45 -15.41 -18.96
CA ARG A 105 -1.84 -15.88 -19.14
C ARG A 105 -2.73 -14.88 -19.88
N GLY A 106 -2.20 -13.73 -20.25
CA GLY A 106 -2.99 -12.67 -20.90
C GLY A 106 -4.03 -12.04 -19.99
N ILE A 107 -3.86 -12.10 -18.65
CA ILE A 107 -4.75 -11.45 -17.69
C ILE A 107 -4.32 -9.98 -17.56
N PRO A 108 -5.17 -9.01 -17.92
CA PRO A 108 -4.87 -7.60 -17.82
C PRO A 108 -4.58 -7.18 -16.37
N MET A 109 -3.69 -6.20 -16.20
CA MET A 109 -3.29 -5.72 -14.88
C MET A 109 -3.29 -4.21 -14.80
N ALA A 110 -3.72 -3.66 -13.64
CA ALA A 110 -3.59 -2.25 -13.34
C ALA A 110 -3.02 -2.01 -11.95
N LEU A 111 -2.26 -0.92 -11.82
CA LEU A 111 -1.86 -0.36 -10.54
C LEU A 111 -2.93 0.61 -10.06
N ALA A 112 -3.35 0.48 -8.80
CA ALA A 112 -4.36 1.32 -8.13
C ALA A 112 -3.79 1.81 -6.79
N THR A 113 -3.00 2.91 -6.81
CA THR A 113 -2.22 3.37 -5.65
C THR A 113 -2.61 4.77 -5.18
N SER A 114 -2.43 5.03 -3.88
CA SER A 114 -2.54 6.37 -3.29
C SER A 114 -1.28 7.23 -3.49
N SER A 115 -0.21 6.66 -4.02
CA SER A 115 1.04 7.37 -4.32
C SER A 115 0.91 8.24 -5.56
N SER A 116 1.55 9.42 -5.55
CA SER A 116 1.62 10.30 -6.71
C SER A 116 2.39 9.65 -7.86
N LYS A 117 2.14 10.11 -9.09
CA LYS A 117 2.84 9.63 -10.30
C LYS A 117 4.37 9.73 -10.15
N ALA A 118 4.86 10.85 -9.59
CA ALA A 118 6.30 11.04 -9.37
C ALA A 118 6.85 10.03 -8.36
N ALA A 119 6.14 9.77 -7.25
CA ALA A 119 6.55 8.79 -6.24
C ALA A 119 6.51 7.35 -6.79
N VAL A 120 5.54 7.02 -7.62
CA VAL A 120 5.48 5.72 -8.30
C VAL A 120 6.68 5.55 -9.23
N ALA A 121 6.96 6.53 -10.10
CA ALA A 121 8.11 6.47 -11.01
C ALA A 121 9.44 6.26 -10.28
N LEU A 122 9.62 6.95 -9.14
CA LEU A 122 10.81 6.80 -8.29
C LEU A 122 10.98 5.37 -7.77
N LYS A 123 9.91 4.79 -7.22
CA LYS A 123 9.93 3.45 -6.61
C LYS A 123 9.99 2.32 -7.63
N THR A 124 9.32 2.49 -8.79
CA THR A 124 9.23 1.44 -9.80
C THR A 124 10.42 1.41 -10.76
N GLY A 125 11.17 2.50 -10.89
CA GLY A 125 12.33 2.60 -11.78
C GLY A 125 13.34 1.46 -11.66
N PRO A 126 13.71 1.00 -10.44
CA PRO A 126 14.60 -0.14 -10.25
C PRO A 126 13.97 -1.51 -10.58
N HIS A 127 12.67 -1.58 -10.90
CA HIS A 127 11.88 -2.81 -11.01
C HIS A 127 11.23 -2.97 -12.40
N PRO A 128 11.97 -3.38 -13.46
CA PRO A 128 11.45 -3.48 -14.83
C PRO A 128 10.23 -4.39 -14.99
N TRP A 129 10.05 -5.38 -14.10
CA TRP A 129 8.89 -6.27 -14.12
C TRP A 129 7.55 -5.54 -13.87
N LEU A 130 7.56 -4.37 -13.21
CA LEU A 130 6.38 -3.53 -13.02
C LEU A 130 5.89 -2.85 -14.32
N GLU A 131 6.71 -2.82 -15.36
CA GLU A 131 6.29 -2.36 -16.70
C GLU A 131 5.33 -3.34 -17.40
N LEU A 132 5.20 -4.56 -16.88
CA LEU A 132 4.20 -5.53 -17.34
C LEU A 132 2.78 -5.16 -16.94
N ILE A 133 2.61 -4.25 -15.95
CA ILE A 133 1.31 -3.72 -15.52
C ILE A 133 0.90 -2.58 -16.47
N GLU A 134 -0.14 -2.82 -17.25
CA GLU A 134 -0.50 -2.03 -18.45
C GLU A 134 -1.11 -0.67 -18.12
N ALA A 135 -1.98 -0.61 -17.09
CA ALA A 135 -2.66 0.60 -16.68
C ALA A 135 -2.22 1.02 -15.28
N ARG A 136 -2.26 2.32 -15.00
CA ARG A 136 -1.88 2.87 -13.69
C ARG A 136 -2.82 4.00 -13.29
N VAL A 137 -3.34 3.96 -12.08
CA VAL A 137 -4.07 5.05 -11.42
C VAL A 137 -3.27 5.48 -10.21
N HIS A 138 -2.90 6.76 -10.18
CA HIS A 138 -2.07 7.36 -9.13
C HIS A 138 -2.94 8.21 -8.18
N GLY A 139 -2.45 8.51 -7.00
CA GLY A 139 -3.17 9.32 -6.02
C GLY A 139 -3.37 10.79 -6.44
N ASP A 140 -2.60 11.27 -7.42
CA ASP A 140 -2.70 12.60 -8.05
C ASP A 140 -3.25 12.54 -9.48
N ASP A 141 -3.91 11.45 -9.84
CA ASP A 141 -4.50 11.27 -11.17
C ASP A 141 -5.64 12.27 -11.37
N PRO A 142 -5.68 13.03 -12.49
CA PRO A 142 -6.68 14.06 -12.72
C PRO A 142 -8.10 13.50 -12.86
N ASP A 143 -8.25 12.23 -13.22
CA ASP A 143 -9.55 11.56 -13.35
C ASP A 143 -10.02 10.94 -12.02
N LEU A 144 -9.18 10.93 -10.98
CA LEU A 144 -9.50 10.35 -9.67
C LEU A 144 -10.28 11.35 -8.81
N LEU A 145 -11.55 11.06 -8.54
CA LEU A 145 -12.43 11.96 -7.76
C LEU A 145 -12.13 11.89 -6.27
N ALA A 146 -11.93 10.69 -5.73
CA ALA A 146 -11.63 10.49 -4.31
C ALA A 146 -10.58 9.39 -4.10
N GLY A 147 -9.71 9.57 -3.11
CA GLY A 147 -8.73 8.55 -2.70
C GLY A 147 -9.33 7.48 -1.79
N LYS A 148 -8.58 6.39 -1.58
CA LYS A 148 -8.93 5.34 -0.61
C LYS A 148 -9.29 5.95 0.76
N PRO A 149 -10.39 5.53 1.41
CA PRO A 149 -11.18 4.31 1.19
C PRO A 149 -12.32 4.43 0.17
N ALA A 150 -12.47 5.54 -0.58
CA ALA A 150 -13.44 5.61 -1.67
C ALA A 150 -13.06 4.64 -2.80
N PRO A 151 -14.06 4.05 -3.52
CA PRO A 151 -13.82 3.01 -4.51
C PRO A 151 -13.15 3.49 -5.81
N ASP A 152 -13.06 4.80 -6.00
CA ASP A 152 -12.77 5.46 -7.27
C ASP A 152 -11.48 4.97 -7.92
N VAL A 153 -10.42 4.73 -7.14
CA VAL A 153 -9.13 4.26 -7.68
C VAL A 153 -9.24 2.89 -8.34
N PHE A 154 -10.03 1.97 -7.77
CA PHE A 154 -10.26 0.64 -8.33
C PHE A 154 -11.26 0.66 -9.47
N LEU A 155 -12.31 1.48 -9.39
CA LEU A 155 -13.26 1.69 -10.49
C LEU A 155 -12.56 2.27 -11.71
N LEU A 156 -11.74 3.30 -11.54
CA LEU A 156 -10.98 3.93 -12.62
C LEU A 156 -9.93 2.96 -13.21
N ALA A 157 -9.28 2.14 -12.37
CA ALA A 157 -8.34 1.12 -12.83
C ALA A 157 -9.03 0.06 -13.71
N ALA A 158 -10.18 -0.45 -13.29
CA ALA A 158 -10.98 -1.39 -14.08
C ALA A 158 -11.48 -0.75 -15.38
N GLN A 159 -11.93 0.51 -15.32
CA GLN A 159 -12.36 1.27 -16.49
C GLN A 159 -11.22 1.42 -17.52
N ARG A 160 -9.99 1.73 -17.09
CA ARG A 160 -8.82 1.84 -17.99
C ARG A 160 -8.45 0.53 -18.67
N LEU A 161 -8.80 -0.60 -18.07
CA LEU A 161 -8.65 -1.92 -18.66
C LEU A 161 -9.86 -2.36 -19.50
N GLY A 162 -10.95 -1.59 -19.49
CA GLY A 162 -12.18 -1.91 -20.24
C GLY A 162 -12.96 -3.09 -19.65
N VAL A 163 -12.85 -3.35 -18.34
CA VAL A 163 -13.50 -4.46 -17.65
C VAL A 163 -14.40 -3.99 -16.51
N ASN A 164 -15.35 -4.85 -16.09
CA ASN A 164 -16.18 -4.57 -14.92
C ASN A 164 -15.38 -4.87 -13.63
N SER A 165 -15.38 -3.94 -12.67
CA SER A 165 -14.66 -4.12 -11.39
C SER A 165 -15.14 -5.34 -10.61
N SER A 166 -16.41 -5.74 -10.73
CA SER A 166 -16.96 -6.93 -10.07
C SER A 166 -16.38 -8.27 -10.60
N GLU A 167 -15.73 -8.25 -11.75
CA GLU A 167 -15.05 -9.40 -12.33
C GLU A 167 -13.54 -9.37 -12.08
N CYS A 168 -13.05 -8.33 -11.37
CA CYS A 168 -11.64 -8.16 -11.05
C CYS A 168 -11.27 -8.77 -9.70
N TRP A 169 -10.02 -9.22 -9.62
CA TRP A 169 -9.37 -9.48 -8.34
C TRP A 169 -8.56 -8.25 -7.94
N ALA A 170 -8.75 -7.77 -6.72
CA ALA A 170 -7.98 -6.66 -6.15
C ALA A 170 -7.06 -7.18 -5.04
N PHE A 171 -5.83 -6.68 -5.01
CA PHE A 171 -4.81 -7.05 -4.05
C PHE A 171 -4.39 -5.83 -3.25
N GLU A 172 -4.40 -5.96 -1.92
CA GLU A 172 -4.16 -4.87 -0.98
C GLU A 172 -3.44 -5.35 0.28
N ASP A 173 -2.81 -4.39 0.99
CA ASP A 173 -2.22 -4.63 2.31
C ASP A 173 -2.88 -3.79 3.41
N SER A 174 -3.52 -2.67 3.02
CA SER A 174 -4.07 -1.67 3.94
C SER A 174 -5.58 -1.78 4.15
N PRO A 175 -6.08 -1.47 5.36
CA PRO A 175 -7.52 -1.43 5.63
C PRO A 175 -8.29 -0.47 4.72
N ALA A 176 -7.75 0.72 4.48
CA ALA A 176 -8.39 1.71 3.61
C ALA A 176 -8.48 1.25 2.15
N GLY A 177 -7.42 0.60 1.66
CA GLY A 177 -7.42 0.07 0.31
C GLY A 177 -8.32 -1.15 0.15
N ALA A 178 -8.34 -2.05 1.13
CA ALA A 178 -9.25 -3.20 1.14
C ALA A 178 -10.72 -2.75 1.12
N GLN A 179 -11.08 -1.72 1.90
CA GLN A 179 -12.42 -1.13 1.88
C GLN A 179 -12.75 -0.49 0.53
N ALA A 180 -11.79 0.22 -0.08
CA ALA A 180 -11.97 0.81 -1.41
C ALA A 180 -12.23 -0.26 -2.48
N ALA A 181 -11.45 -1.33 -2.48
CA ALA A 181 -11.59 -2.45 -3.41
C ALA A 181 -12.93 -3.20 -3.21
N LEU A 182 -13.33 -3.41 -1.95
CA LEU A 182 -14.62 -4.02 -1.61
C LEU A 182 -15.79 -3.15 -2.08
N ALA A 183 -15.73 -1.83 -1.82
CA ALA A 183 -16.74 -0.88 -2.26
C ALA A 183 -16.81 -0.75 -3.78
N ALA A 184 -15.71 -1.00 -4.51
CA ALA A 184 -15.69 -1.11 -5.97
C ALA A 184 -16.31 -2.42 -6.50
N GLY A 185 -16.68 -3.35 -5.62
CA GLY A 185 -17.26 -4.65 -5.96
C GLY A 185 -16.23 -5.71 -6.36
N CYS A 186 -14.95 -5.47 -6.18
CA CYS A 186 -13.89 -6.42 -6.52
C CYS A 186 -13.90 -7.64 -5.58
N ARG A 187 -13.36 -8.75 -6.06
CA ARG A 187 -12.94 -9.84 -5.18
C ARG A 187 -11.59 -9.45 -4.55
N VAL A 188 -11.59 -9.24 -3.24
CA VAL A 188 -10.44 -8.66 -2.54
C VAL A 188 -9.58 -9.75 -1.89
N TYR A 189 -8.28 -9.66 -2.11
CA TYR A 189 -7.24 -10.43 -1.43
C TYR A 189 -6.36 -9.47 -0.63
N VAL A 190 -6.24 -9.71 0.66
CA VAL A 190 -5.43 -8.88 1.55
C VAL A 190 -4.16 -9.62 1.97
N LEU A 191 -3.02 -9.00 1.76
CA LEU A 191 -1.73 -9.40 2.34
C LEU A 191 -1.49 -8.51 3.57
N PRO A 192 -1.94 -8.92 4.76
CA PRO A 192 -1.83 -8.06 5.94
C PRO A 192 -0.37 -7.87 6.34
N PRO A 193 -0.02 -6.74 6.96
CA PRO A 193 1.31 -6.55 7.54
C PRO A 193 1.65 -7.69 8.50
N GLN A 194 2.89 -8.21 8.45
CA GLN A 194 3.35 -9.35 9.28
C GLN A 194 3.34 -9.09 10.80
N LEU A 195 2.90 -7.92 11.24
CA LEU A 195 2.83 -7.52 12.65
C LEU A 195 1.81 -8.28 13.47
N LEU A 196 0.88 -8.97 12.83
CA LEU A 196 -0.22 -9.70 13.48
C LEU A 196 0.17 -11.13 13.87
N ASN A 197 1.42 -11.54 13.65
CA ASN A 197 1.88 -12.89 14.00
C ASN A 197 2.15 -12.97 15.51
N THR A 198 1.10 -13.11 16.30
CA THR A 198 1.15 -13.24 17.76
C THR A 198 1.37 -14.69 18.21
N GLY A 199 1.28 -15.65 17.28
CA GLY A 199 1.27 -17.08 17.56
C GLY A 199 -0.07 -17.61 18.11
N ASP A 200 -1.07 -16.75 18.23
CA ASP A 200 -2.45 -17.11 18.61
C ASP A 200 -3.38 -16.86 17.41
N ALA A 201 -3.73 -17.91 16.69
CA ALA A 201 -4.56 -17.85 15.50
C ALA A 201 -5.96 -17.24 15.74
N ALA A 202 -6.53 -17.39 16.94
CA ALA A 202 -7.84 -16.81 17.26
C ALA A 202 -7.73 -15.30 17.49
N ALA A 203 -6.68 -14.84 18.17
CA ALA A 203 -6.40 -13.42 18.35
C ALA A 203 -6.08 -12.73 17.01
N GLU A 204 -5.29 -13.38 16.16
CA GLU A 204 -4.98 -12.88 14.80
C GLU A 204 -6.23 -12.78 13.93
N ALA A 205 -7.10 -13.78 13.93
CA ALA A 205 -8.35 -13.74 13.17
C ALA A 205 -9.30 -12.63 13.66
N ALA A 206 -9.39 -12.42 14.99
CA ALA A 206 -10.21 -11.35 15.57
C ALA A 206 -9.67 -9.96 15.19
N ASP A 207 -8.35 -9.77 15.21
CA ASP A 207 -7.69 -8.53 14.84
C ASP A 207 -7.86 -8.23 13.34
N LEU A 208 -7.71 -9.23 12.47
CA LEU A 208 -7.98 -9.11 11.05
C LEU A 208 -9.45 -8.72 10.77
N ALA A 209 -10.41 -9.36 11.44
CA ALA A 209 -11.82 -9.03 11.30
C ALA A 209 -12.14 -7.59 11.75
N LEU A 210 -11.45 -7.08 12.77
CA LEU A 210 -11.59 -5.72 13.26
C LEU A 210 -11.04 -4.69 12.27
N HIS A 211 -9.86 -4.93 11.72
CA HIS A 211 -9.17 -3.98 10.84
C HIS A 211 -9.62 -4.08 9.37
N TYR A 212 -10.10 -5.25 8.94
CA TYR A 212 -10.51 -5.51 7.56
C TYR A 212 -11.97 -6.02 7.49
N PRO A 213 -12.96 -5.20 7.90
CA PRO A 213 -14.35 -5.64 7.94
C PRO A 213 -14.85 -6.02 6.53
N GLY A 214 -15.51 -7.20 6.44
CA GLY A 214 -16.06 -7.72 5.20
C GLY A 214 -15.04 -8.42 4.27
N ILE A 215 -13.78 -8.55 4.69
CA ILE A 215 -12.76 -9.31 3.97
C ILE A 215 -12.69 -10.73 4.51
N ASP A 216 -12.65 -11.71 3.61
CA ASP A 216 -12.59 -13.14 3.92
C ASP A 216 -11.37 -13.85 3.31
N ARG A 217 -10.54 -13.12 2.51
CA ARG A 217 -9.38 -13.68 1.82
C ARG A 217 -8.10 -12.98 2.24
N PHE A 218 -7.40 -13.62 3.17
CA PHE A 218 -6.11 -13.17 3.66
C PHE A 218 -4.99 -14.07 3.10
N LEU A 219 -3.92 -13.43 2.65
CA LEU A 219 -2.75 -14.09 2.07
C LEU A 219 -1.59 -14.05 3.07
N ASN A 220 -0.81 -15.12 3.11
CA ASN A 220 0.47 -15.13 3.82
C ASN A 220 1.63 -14.68 2.91
N SER A 221 1.45 -14.82 1.60
CA SER A 221 2.35 -14.29 0.56
C SER A 221 1.60 -14.20 -0.77
N LEU A 222 2.11 -13.40 -1.71
CA LEU A 222 1.55 -13.33 -3.07
C LEU A 222 1.75 -14.63 -3.86
N GLU A 223 2.69 -15.49 -3.45
CA GLU A 223 2.90 -16.83 -4.03
C GLU A 223 1.66 -17.73 -3.85
N ALA A 224 0.87 -17.53 -2.79
CA ALA A 224 -0.34 -18.31 -2.56
C ALA A 224 -1.35 -18.21 -3.72
N ILE A 225 -1.41 -17.06 -4.40
CA ILE A 225 -2.28 -16.83 -5.56
C ILE A 225 -1.84 -17.66 -6.78
N LEU A 226 -0.56 -17.99 -6.89
CA LEU A 226 -0.06 -18.77 -8.00
C LEU A 226 -0.71 -20.16 -8.07
N THR A 227 -1.11 -20.71 -6.93
CA THR A 227 -1.83 -21.98 -6.85
C THR A 227 -3.30 -21.85 -7.26
N GLU A 228 -3.94 -20.71 -7.01
CA GLU A 228 -5.31 -20.44 -7.46
C GLU A 228 -5.40 -20.20 -8.98
N LEU A 229 -4.32 -19.73 -9.54
CA LEU A 229 -4.24 -19.54 -11.00
C LEU A 229 -4.07 -20.85 -11.77
N GLY A 230 -3.63 -21.94 -11.18
CA GLY A 230 -3.48 -23.26 -11.77
C GLY A 230 -2.20 -23.42 -12.59
#